data_83427f54121a5e5cd544e5ff71999fbe
#
_entry.id   83427f54121a5e5cd544e5ff71999fbe
#
_cell.length_a   1.000
_cell.length_b   1.000
_cell.length_c   1.000
_cell.angle_alpha   90.00
_cell.angle_beta   90.00
_cell.angle_gamma   90.00
#
_symmetry.space_group_name_H-M   'P 1'
#
loop_
_entity.id
_entity.type
_entity.pdbx_description
1 polymer ?
#
loop_
_entity_poly.entity_id
_entity_poly.type
_entity_poly.pdbx_seq_one_letter_code
_entity_poly.pdbx_strand_id
1 'polypeptide(L)'
;MKKYLIIFVMLLTSIITVNAQTRKIVVDKQNDSVRTIEALGTCVRKFTDSKILNIGLQTWISPNDTSFCIITNVNSAYPLGAFDNARMLVKLMDDEVIELHSVTSDYTETTIQYAKPSITTTVWKNRITSTYHSNSVDVSRNINYWHVTPEIINKFRKGVKKVKIEFTDDNYEKEFKKDKFGEILYDSYISELNYINSEHKKIDTFKKDF
;
A
#
# COMPACT_ATOMS: atom_id res chain seq x y z
N MET A 1 -30.66 35.66 16.78
CA MET A 1 -30.16 35.11 15.50
C MET A 1 -28.69 34.78 15.53
N LYS A 2 -27.75 35.62 15.97
CA LYS A 2 -26.32 35.31 15.98
C LYS A 2 -25.94 34.06 16.77
N LYS A 3 -26.56 33.73 17.90
CA LYS A 3 -26.28 32.53 18.71
C LYS A 3 -26.63 31.21 17.99
N TYR A 4 -27.72 31.18 17.23
CA TYR A 4 -28.09 29.97 16.47
C TYR A 4 -27.21 29.75 15.25
N LEU A 5 -26.67 30.82 14.66
CA LEU A 5 -25.72 30.70 13.55
C LEU A 5 -24.41 30.05 13.99
N ILE A 6 -23.92 30.41 15.19
CA ILE A 6 -22.68 29.82 15.75
C ILE A 6 -22.87 28.34 16.05
N ILE A 7 -24.01 27.95 16.62
CA ILE A 7 -24.35 26.55 16.90
C ILE A 7 -24.47 25.76 15.58
N PHE A 8 -25.07 26.34 14.55
CA PHE A 8 -25.20 25.70 13.25
C PHE A 8 -23.84 25.53 12.54
N VAL A 9 -22.96 26.50 12.65
CA VAL A 9 -21.58 26.41 12.13
C VAL A 9 -20.77 25.37 12.91
N MET A 10 -20.89 25.30 14.23
CA MET A 10 -20.25 24.24 15.03
C MET A 10 -20.79 22.84 14.73
N LEU A 11 -22.09 22.69 14.47
CA LEU A 11 -22.67 21.42 14.03
C LEU A 11 -22.21 21.03 12.62
N LEU A 12 -22.06 21.98 11.69
CA LEU A 12 -21.56 21.71 10.35
C LEU A 12 -20.07 21.32 10.37
N THR A 13 -19.26 21.90 11.25
CA THR A 13 -17.85 21.53 11.38
C THR A 13 -17.64 20.16 12.03
N SER A 14 -18.59 19.69 12.85
CA SER A 14 -18.54 18.35 13.44
C SER A 14 -18.94 17.22 12.48
N ILE A 15 -19.56 17.54 11.33
CA ILE A 15 -20.01 16.55 10.34
C ILE A 15 -18.88 16.20 9.34
N ILE A 16 -17.78 16.98 9.31
CA ILE A 16 -16.61 16.66 8.49
C ILE A 16 -15.57 15.85 9.32
N THR A 17 -16.01 14.94 10.13
CA THR A 17 -15.17 13.81 10.47
C THR A 17 -15.17 12.88 9.28
N VAL A 18 -14.22 13.07 8.38
CA VAL A 18 -13.85 12.02 7.44
C VAL A 18 -13.60 10.79 8.31
N ASN A 19 -14.50 9.82 8.24
CA ASN A 19 -14.33 8.52 8.90
C ASN A 19 -13.19 7.81 8.18
N ALA A 20 -11.94 8.14 8.54
CA ALA A 20 -10.80 7.34 8.15
C ALA A 20 -11.03 5.94 8.72
N GLN A 21 -11.11 4.96 7.86
CA GLN A 21 -11.32 3.58 8.28
C GLN A 21 -10.08 3.11 9.03
N THR A 22 -10.22 2.78 10.32
CA THR A 22 -9.10 2.31 11.13
C THR A 22 -8.55 1.01 10.54
N ARG A 23 -7.26 1.01 10.20
CA ARG A 23 -6.55 -0.16 9.70
C ARG A 23 -5.82 -0.87 10.82
N LYS A 24 -5.79 -2.20 10.75
CA LYS A 24 -5.07 -3.03 11.73
C LYS A 24 -3.56 -2.82 11.56
N ILE A 25 -2.84 -2.58 12.65
CA ILE A 25 -1.37 -2.64 12.67
C ILE A 25 -0.94 -4.10 12.57
N VAL A 26 -0.08 -4.39 11.62
CA VAL A 26 0.40 -5.76 11.31
C VAL A 26 1.89 -5.93 11.59
N VAL A 27 2.66 -4.84 11.59
CA VAL A 27 4.07 -4.82 11.95
C VAL A 27 4.28 -3.79 13.04
N ASP A 28 4.97 -4.19 14.10
CA ASP A 28 5.56 -3.34 15.12
C ASP A 28 6.85 -4.02 15.55
N LYS A 29 7.97 -3.52 15.04
CA LYS A 29 9.28 -4.11 15.27
C LYS A 29 10.29 -3.04 15.61
N GLN A 30 11.15 -3.36 16.57
CA GLN A 30 12.29 -2.56 16.94
C GLN A 30 13.56 -3.26 16.47
N ASN A 31 14.33 -2.61 15.59
CA ASN A 31 15.66 -3.04 15.19
C ASN A 31 16.65 -1.95 15.58
N ASP A 32 17.63 -2.29 16.43
CA ASP A 32 18.64 -1.35 16.94
C ASP A 32 18.01 -0.03 17.42
N SER A 33 18.14 1.04 16.62
CA SER A 33 17.65 2.38 16.95
C SER A 33 16.38 2.76 16.21
N VAL A 34 15.85 1.90 15.34
CA VAL A 34 14.68 2.22 14.51
C VAL A 34 13.52 1.28 14.84
N ARG A 35 12.37 1.87 15.18
CA ARG A 35 11.09 1.16 15.29
C ARG A 35 10.30 1.32 14.00
N THR A 36 9.83 0.22 13.46
CA THR A 36 9.01 0.18 12.26
C THR A 36 7.58 -0.22 12.60
N ILE A 37 6.62 0.61 12.21
CA ILE A 37 5.18 0.37 12.38
C ILE A 37 4.56 0.32 10.99
N GLU A 38 3.71 -0.67 10.72
CA GLU A 38 3.03 -0.83 9.45
C GLU A 38 1.56 -1.20 9.65
N ALA A 39 0.68 -0.43 9.03
CA ALA A 39 -0.73 -0.78 8.91
C ALA A 39 -0.95 -1.79 7.79
N LEU A 40 -2.03 -2.59 7.89
CA LEU A 40 -2.39 -3.58 6.89
C LEU A 40 -2.53 -2.94 5.51
N GLY A 41 -1.63 -3.31 4.61
CA GLY A 41 -1.65 -2.91 3.21
C GLY A 41 -2.82 -3.54 2.44
N THR A 42 -3.02 -3.11 1.22
CA THR A 42 -4.11 -3.57 0.36
C THR A 42 -3.64 -3.86 -1.05
N CYS A 43 -4.18 -4.90 -1.64
CA CYS A 43 -3.99 -5.24 -3.05
C CYS A 43 -4.93 -4.41 -3.93
N VAL A 44 -4.35 -3.66 -4.86
CA VAL A 44 -5.07 -2.84 -5.83
C VAL A 44 -5.03 -3.54 -7.18
N ARG A 45 -6.01 -4.39 -7.46
CA ARG A 45 -6.08 -5.13 -8.74
C ARG A 45 -7.48 -5.18 -9.32
N LYS A 46 -7.56 -5.38 -10.64
CA LYS A 46 -8.73 -5.97 -11.29
C LYS A 46 -8.40 -7.42 -11.62
N PHE A 47 -9.43 -8.25 -11.78
CA PHE A 47 -9.27 -9.68 -12.12
C PHE A 47 -8.46 -9.92 -13.42
N THR A 48 -8.48 -8.95 -14.34
CA THR A 48 -7.80 -9.01 -15.66
C THR A 48 -6.41 -8.39 -15.65
N ASP A 49 -5.93 -7.87 -14.53
CA ASP A 49 -4.64 -7.17 -14.51
C ASP A 49 -3.49 -8.19 -14.54
N SER A 50 -2.58 -8.05 -15.51
CA SER A 50 -1.33 -8.85 -15.62
C SER A 50 -0.30 -8.47 -14.56
N LYS A 51 -0.40 -7.28 -14.00
CA LYS A 51 0.44 -6.74 -12.94
C LYS A 51 -0.42 -6.44 -11.72
N ILE A 52 0.03 -6.85 -10.55
CA ILE A 52 -0.67 -6.68 -9.28
C ILE A 52 0.12 -5.72 -8.42
N LEU A 53 -0.52 -4.64 -7.96
CA LEU A 53 0.04 -3.70 -7.01
C LEU A 53 -0.53 -3.96 -5.62
N ASN A 54 0.35 -4.22 -4.66
CA ASN A 54 0.05 -4.09 -3.25
C ASN A 54 0.64 -2.77 -2.75
N ILE A 55 -0.11 -2.08 -1.90
CA ILE A 55 0.29 -0.79 -1.35
C ILE A 55 0.08 -0.78 0.16
N GLY A 56 1.01 -0.17 0.87
CA GLY A 56 0.98 0.05 2.31
C GLY A 56 1.73 1.33 2.68
N LEU A 57 1.66 1.68 3.94
CA LEU A 57 2.46 2.73 4.55
C LEU A 57 3.25 2.12 5.71
N GLN A 58 4.47 2.60 5.91
CA GLN A 58 5.28 2.32 7.08
C GLN A 58 5.71 3.63 7.74
N THR A 59 5.61 3.67 9.06
CA THR A 59 6.24 4.70 9.89
C THR A 59 7.52 4.17 10.48
N TRP A 60 8.61 4.89 10.29
CA TRP A 60 9.91 4.63 10.88
C TRP A 60 10.20 5.66 11.96
N ILE A 61 10.39 5.19 13.19
CA ILE A 61 10.63 6.03 14.34
C ILE A 61 12.07 5.78 14.81
N SER A 62 12.90 6.80 14.75
CA SER A 62 14.22 6.87 15.33
C SER A 62 14.20 7.80 16.57
N PRO A 63 15.25 7.82 17.42
CA PRO A 63 15.29 8.69 18.60
C PRO A 63 15.06 10.18 18.31
N ASN A 64 15.43 10.63 17.10
CA ASN A 64 15.42 12.04 16.75
C ASN A 64 14.48 12.38 15.59
N ASP A 65 13.86 11.39 14.95
CA ASP A 65 13.05 11.62 13.76
C ASP A 65 11.95 10.57 13.58
N THR A 66 10.85 10.99 12.94
CA THR A 66 9.77 10.11 12.49
C THR A 66 9.56 10.34 11.01
N SER A 67 9.79 9.32 10.21
CA SER A 67 9.65 9.36 8.76
C SER A 67 8.59 8.37 8.28
N PHE A 68 8.02 8.66 7.10
CA PHE A 68 6.96 7.87 6.49
C PHE A 68 7.40 7.36 5.13
N CYS A 69 7.16 6.09 4.88
CA CYS A 69 7.44 5.46 3.60
C CYS A 69 6.20 4.77 3.04
N ILE A 70 5.83 5.11 1.81
CA ILE A 70 4.92 4.27 1.04
C ILE A 70 5.67 3.02 0.62
N ILE A 71 5.06 1.86 0.79
CA ILE A 71 5.56 0.60 0.25
C ILE A 71 4.70 0.23 -0.94
N THR A 72 5.32 -0.04 -2.06
CA THR A 72 4.67 -0.65 -3.20
C THR A 72 5.30 -1.99 -3.50
N ASN A 73 4.48 -3.01 -3.71
CA ASN A 73 4.90 -4.33 -4.14
C ASN A 73 4.17 -4.66 -5.44
N VAL A 74 4.91 -4.61 -6.55
CA VAL A 74 4.38 -4.95 -7.87
C VAL A 74 4.79 -6.37 -8.23
N ASN A 75 3.80 -7.24 -8.42
CA ASN A 75 4.00 -8.59 -8.92
C ASN A 75 3.59 -8.64 -10.39
N SER A 76 4.45 -9.20 -11.23
CA SER A 76 4.25 -9.33 -12.68
C SER A 76 4.64 -10.71 -13.15
N ALA A 77 3.93 -11.23 -14.17
CA ALA A 77 4.31 -12.44 -14.89
C ALA A 77 5.48 -12.20 -15.87
N TYR A 78 5.98 -10.96 -15.96
CA TYR A 78 7.10 -10.59 -16.80
C TYR A 78 8.15 -9.85 -15.97
N PRO A 79 9.44 -9.95 -16.32
CA PRO A 79 10.47 -9.14 -15.69
C PRO A 79 10.14 -7.66 -15.79
N LEU A 80 10.27 -6.93 -14.68
CA LEU A 80 10.11 -5.49 -14.63
C LEU A 80 11.46 -4.77 -14.60
N GLY A 81 12.53 -5.51 -14.40
CA GLY A 81 13.89 -5.02 -14.23
C GLY A 81 14.18 -4.63 -12.75
N ALA A 82 15.46 -4.62 -12.38
CA ALA A 82 15.92 -4.23 -11.05
C ALA A 82 16.15 -2.71 -10.99
N PHE A 83 16.09 -2.12 -9.80
CA PHE A 83 16.01 -0.65 -9.62
C PHE A 83 17.00 -0.10 -8.63
N ASP A 84 17.87 0.68 -9.17
CA ASP A 84 18.40 1.84 -8.49
C ASP A 84 17.67 3.05 -9.11
N ASN A 85 16.90 3.82 -8.32
CA ASN A 85 16.16 5.02 -8.74
C ASN A 85 14.82 4.83 -9.48
N ALA A 86 13.99 3.89 -9.07
CA ALA A 86 12.61 3.85 -9.55
C ALA A 86 11.89 5.19 -9.28
N ARG A 87 11.03 5.59 -10.21
CA ARG A 87 10.23 6.80 -10.12
C ARG A 87 8.74 6.45 -10.08
N MET A 88 8.01 7.03 -9.12
CA MET A 88 6.56 6.92 -9.06
C MET A 88 5.91 8.27 -9.31
N LEU A 89 5.00 8.33 -10.28
CA LEU A 89 4.17 9.49 -10.59
C LEU A 89 2.75 9.23 -10.10
N VAL A 90 2.25 10.11 -9.26
CA VAL A 90 0.88 10.05 -8.73
C VAL A 90 0.12 11.27 -9.22
N LYS A 91 -0.85 11.05 -10.11
CA LYS A 91 -1.75 12.10 -10.59
C LYS A 91 -2.99 12.16 -9.72
N LEU A 92 -3.26 13.33 -9.14
CA LEU A 92 -4.43 13.60 -8.32
C LEU A 92 -5.66 13.91 -9.19
N MET A 93 -6.85 13.95 -8.55
CA MET A 93 -8.11 14.27 -9.24
C MET A 93 -8.17 15.72 -9.73
N ASP A 94 -7.41 16.63 -9.11
CA ASP A 94 -7.26 18.04 -9.53
C ASP A 94 -6.16 18.26 -10.58
N ASP A 95 -5.67 17.15 -11.18
CA ASP A 95 -4.61 17.10 -12.18
C ASP A 95 -3.19 17.48 -11.67
N GLU A 96 -3.00 17.76 -10.37
CA GLU A 96 -1.67 17.88 -9.76
C GLU A 96 -0.92 16.55 -9.90
N VAL A 97 0.37 16.60 -10.22
CA VAL A 97 1.24 15.42 -10.30
C VAL A 97 2.29 15.48 -9.20
N ILE A 98 2.35 14.43 -8.40
CA ILE A 98 3.35 14.23 -7.36
C ILE A 98 4.36 13.22 -7.89
N GLU A 99 5.64 13.58 -7.83
CA GLU A 99 6.74 12.70 -8.19
C GLU A 99 7.46 12.22 -6.94
N LEU A 100 7.68 10.91 -6.83
CA LEU A 100 8.39 10.27 -5.73
C LEU A 100 9.51 9.42 -6.29
N HIS A 101 10.64 9.41 -5.58
CA HIS A 101 11.80 8.59 -5.89
C HIS A 101 11.96 7.48 -4.86
N SER A 102 12.31 6.29 -5.30
CA SER A 102 12.56 5.15 -4.40
C SER A 102 13.81 5.41 -3.58
N VAL A 103 13.73 5.17 -2.26
CA VAL A 103 14.89 5.26 -1.35
C VAL A 103 15.61 3.94 -1.23
N THR A 104 14.90 2.83 -1.45
CA THR A 104 15.45 1.48 -1.54
C THR A 104 14.47 0.58 -2.29
N SER A 105 14.97 -0.50 -2.86
CA SER A 105 14.16 -1.49 -3.56
C SER A 105 14.69 -2.90 -3.31
N ASP A 106 13.76 -3.85 -3.21
CA ASP A 106 14.05 -5.28 -3.18
C ASP A 106 13.44 -5.94 -4.42
N TYR A 107 14.29 -6.60 -5.20
CA TYR A 107 13.88 -7.35 -6.37
C TYR A 107 14.03 -8.85 -6.12
N THR A 108 13.00 -9.61 -6.42
CA THR A 108 13.03 -11.07 -6.32
C THR A 108 12.30 -11.68 -7.52
N GLU A 109 12.98 -12.55 -8.24
CA GLU A 109 12.35 -13.44 -9.20
C GLU A 109 11.98 -14.76 -8.50
N THR A 110 10.74 -15.17 -8.65
CA THR A 110 10.25 -16.43 -8.09
C THR A 110 9.42 -17.14 -9.13
N THR A 111 9.75 -18.41 -9.38
CA THR A 111 8.91 -19.27 -10.20
C THR A 111 7.80 -19.84 -9.32
N ILE A 112 6.55 -19.44 -9.60
CA ILE A 112 5.38 -20.02 -8.92
C ILE A 112 4.84 -21.13 -9.79
N GLN A 113 4.85 -22.35 -9.26
CA GLN A 113 4.18 -23.49 -9.90
C GLN A 113 2.68 -23.42 -9.56
N TYR A 114 1.86 -23.10 -10.54
CA TYR A 114 0.42 -23.30 -10.42
C TYR A 114 0.07 -24.72 -10.84
N ALA A 115 -0.17 -25.57 -9.88
CA ALA A 115 -0.88 -26.82 -10.13
C ALA A 115 -2.35 -26.47 -10.43
N LYS A 116 -2.67 -26.08 -11.66
CA LYS A 116 -4.00 -26.34 -12.17
C LYS A 116 -3.96 -27.79 -12.66
N PRO A 117 -4.61 -28.71 -11.99
CA PRO A 117 -4.75 -30.05 -12.55
C PRO A 117 -5.65 -29.94 -13.77
N SER A 118 -5.08 -29.79 -14.95
CA SER A 118 -5.81 -30.10 -16.17
C SER A 118 -5.73 -31.61 -16.33
N ILE A 119 -6.82 -32.29 -16.00
CA ILE A 119 -6.95 -33.74 -16.22
C ILE A 119 -7.37 -33.89 -17.68
N THR A 120 -6.46 -34.32 -18.53
CA THR A 120 -6.83 -34.77 -19.87
C THR A 120 -7.12 -36.27 -19.75
N THR A 121 -8.38 -36.63 -19.78
CA THR A 121 -8.80 -38.02 -19.77
C THR A 121 -8.94 -38.51 -21.20
N THR A 122 -8.05 -39.37 -21.63
CA THR A 122 -8.15 -40.02 -22.93
C THR A 122 -8.70 -41.44 -22.71
N VAL A 123 -9.85 -41.71 -23.29
CA VAL A 123 -10.47 -43.07 -23.29
C VAL A 123 -10.16 -43.72 -24.62
N TRP A 124 -9.34 -44.75 -24.61
CA TRP A 124 -9.07 -45.57 -25.78
C TRP A 124 -9.12 -47.04 -25.41
N LYS A 125 -9.97 -47.81 -26.07
CA LYS A 125 -10.10 -49.29 -25.87
C LYS A 125 -10.14 -49.69 -24.40
N ASN A 126 -11.05 -49.14 -23.62
CA ASN A 126 -11.20 -49.37 -22.18
C ASN A 126 -10.00 -49.01 -21.29
N ARG A 127 -9.08 -48.21 -21.77
CA ARG A 127 -8.02 -47.61 -20.93
C ARG A 127 -8.32 -46.14 -20.69
N ILE A 128 -8.31 -45.75 -19.43
CA ILE A 128 -8.39 -44.35 -18.99
C ILE A 128 -6.98 -43.92 -18.61
N THR A 129 -6.42 -42.94 -19.32
CA THR A 129 -5.14 -42.36 -18.99
C THR A 129 -5.36 -40.91 -18.55
N SER A 130 -4.99 -40.58 -17.34
CA SER A 130 -5.04 -39.20 -16.81
C SER A 130 -3.64 -38.63 -16.79
N THR A 131 -3.44 -37.51 -17.51
CA THR A 131 -2.17 -36.80 -17.54
C THR A 131 -2.33 -35.49 -16.76
N TYR A 132 -1.47 -35.24 -15.79
CA TYR A 132 -1.42 -33.99 -15.03
C TYR A 132 -0.43 -33.05 -15.69
N HIS A 133 -0.88 -31.87 -16.04
CA HIS A 133 -0.01 -30.81 -16.53
C HIS A 133 0.16 -29.78 -15.41
N SER A 134 1.40 -29.56 -14.99
CA SER A 134 1.76 -28.42 -14.12
C SER A 134 2.25 -27.28 -15.01
N ASN A 135 1.62 -26.13 -14.92
CA ASN A 135 2.14 -24.91 -15.54
C ASN A 135 2.93 -24.13 -14.51
N SER A 136 4.19 -23.84 -14.81
CA SER A 136 5.00 -22.89 -14.06
C SER A 136 4.84 -21.50 -14.71
N VAL A 137 4.69 -20.48 -13.88
CA VAL A 137 4.72 -19.09 -14.31
C VAL A 137 5.80 -18.39 -13.50
N ASP A 138 6.74 -17.78 -14.19
CA ASP A 138 7.73 -16.93 -13.56
C ASP A 138 7.06 -15.63 -13.13
N VAL A 139 7.23 -15.28 -11.87
CA VAL A 139 6.67 -14.05 -11.29
C VAL A 139 7.82 -13.21 -10.77
N SER A 140 7.95 -12.02 -11.31
CA SER A 140 8.84 -11.02 -10.73
C SER A 140 8.10 -10.21 -9.67
N ARG A 141 8.78 -9.96 -8.57
CA ARG A 141 8.31 -9.18 -7.43
C ARG A 141 9.24 -8.00 -7.21
N ASN A 142 8.69 -6.79 -7.24
CA ASN A 142 9.41 -5.57 -6.95
C ASN A 142 8.80 -4.86 -5.76
N ILE A 143 9.58 -4.69 -4.70
CA ILE A 143 9.21 -3.91 -3.52
C ILE A 143 10.02 -2.63 -3.56
N ASN A 144 9.31 -1.50 -3.54
CA ASN A 144 9.93 -0.18 -3.49
C ASN A 144 9.40 0.61 -2.30
N TYR A 145 10.30 1.39 -1.70
CA TYR A 145 10.03 2.25 -0.56
C TYR A 145 10.17 3.71 -1.01
N TRP A 146 9.12 4.50 -0.80
CA TRP A 146 9.01 5.88 -1.25
C TRP A 146 8.89 6.79 -0.04
N HIS A 147 9.91 7.59 0.22
CA HIS A 147 9.84 8.54 1.32
C HIS A 147 8.79 9.61 1.03
N VAL A 148 7.93 9.87 2.01
CA VAL A 148 6.86 10.87 1.91
C VAL A 148 6.76 11.69 3.17
N THR A 149 6.30 12.93 3.02
CA THR A 149 6.00 13.82 4.15
C THR A 149 4.51 13.79 4.49
N PRO A 150 4.12 14.19 5.71
CA PRO A 150 2.72 14.33 6.07
C PRO A 150 1.93 15.22 5.11
N GLU A 151 2.56 16.26 4.54
CA GLU A 151 1.96 17.16 3.56
C GLU A 151 1.62 16.42 2.27
N ILE A 152 2.51 15.56 1.79
CA ILE A 152 2.27 14.72 0.60
C ILE A 152 1.14 13.73 0.87
N ILE A 153 1.14 13.07 2.03
CA ILE A 153 0.07 12.14 2.41
C ILE A 153 -1.29 12.88 2.46
N ASN A 154 -1.31 14.10 3.02
CA ASN A 154 -2.53 14.91 3.05
C ASN A 154 -3.02 15.31 1.65
N LYS A 155 -2.12 15.51 0.67
CA LYS A 155 -2.52 15.76 -0.71
C LYS A 155 -3.28 14.60 -1.34
N PHE A 156 -2.98 13.37 -0.95
CA PHE A 156 -3.70 12.19 -1.44
C PHE A 156 -5.20 12.18 -1.07
N ARG A 157 -5.62 12.94 -0.05
CA ARG A 157 -7.04 13.15 0.28
C ARG A 157 -7.84 13.81 -0.83
N LYS A 158 -7.18 14.53 -1.74
CA LYS A 158 -7.84 15.10 -2.94
C LYS A 158 -8.29 14.01 -3.92
N GLY A 159 -7.90 12.77 -3.67
CA GLY A 159 -8.14 11.62 -4.52
C GLY A 159 -7.04 11.40 -5.55
N VAL A 160 -6.71 10.14 -5.78
CA VAL A 160 -5.72 9.71 -6.77
C VAL A 160 -6.43 9.21 -8.02
N LYS A 161 -6.15 9.88 -9.14
CA LYS A 161 -6.69 9.55 -10.46
C LYS A 161 -5.87 8.46 -11.16
N LYS A 162 -4.53 8.54 -11.05
CA LYS A 162 -3.62 7.66 -11.78
C LYS A 162 -2.31 7.49 -11.03
N VAL A 163 -1.77 6.28 -11.07
CA VAL A 163 -0.42 5.98 -10.60
C VAL A 163 0.37 5.34 -11.72
N LYS A 164 1.62 5.79 -11.92
CA LYS A 164 2.60 5.18 -12.79
C LYS A 164 3.87 4.93 -11.98
N ILE A 165 4.39 3.71 -12.02
CA ILE A 165 5.69 3.35 -11.46
C ILE A 165 6.58 2.98 -12.65
N GLU A 166 7.65 3.73 -12.83
CA GLU A 166 8.60 3.51 -13.90
C GLU A 166 9.69 2.58 -13.44
N PHE A 167 9.82 1.52 -14.21
CA PHE A 167 10.80 0.48 -14.01
C PHE A 167 11.77 0.46 -15.19
N THR A 168 12.93 -0.24 -15.09
CA THR A 168 13.95 -0.25 -16.14
C THR A 168 13.41 -0.82 -17.45
N ASP A 169 12.71 -1.95 -17.38
CA ASP A 169 12.31 -2.70 -18.58
C ASP A 169 10.84 -2.50 -18.93
N ASP A 170 10.00 -2.14 -17.96
CA ASP A 170 8.55 -1.96 -18.17
C ASP A 170 7.98 -0.98 -17.13
N ASN A 171 6.71 -0.61 -17.23
CA ASN A 171 6.03 0.28 -16.30
C ASN A 171 4.80 -0.39 -15.72
N TYR A 172 4.52 -0.07 -14.44
CA TYR A 172 3.19 -0.27 -13.88
C TYR A 172 2.39 1.01 -14.07
N GLU A 173 1.20 0.90 -14.63
CA GLU A 173 0.30 2.04 -14.79
C GLU A 173 -1.13 1.65 -14.45
N LYS A 174 -1.79 2.47 -13.65
CA LYS A 174 -3.17 2.25 -13.21
C LYS A 174 -3.93 3.55 -13.12
N GLU A 175 -5.08 3.59 -13.78
CA GLU A 175 -6.08 4.64 -13.61
C GLU A 175 -7.22 4.16 -12.70
N PHE A 176 -7.65 5.00 -11.76
CA PHE A 176 -8.67 4.71 -10.78
C PHE A 176 -9.97 5.44 -11.13
N LYS A 177 -11.06 4.68 -11.28
CA LYS A 177 -12.41 5.26 -11.40
C LYS A 177 -12.92 5.78 -10.06
N LYS A 178 -12.49 5.12 -8.97
CA LYS A 178 -12.68 5.55 -7.57
C LYS A 178 -11.32 5.51 -6.93
N ASP A 179 -11.01 6.53 -6.16
CA ASP A 179 -9.75 6.56 -5.43
C ASP A 179 -9.74 5.44 -4.38
N LYS A 180 -8.78 4.53 -4.55
CA LYS A 180 -8.46 3.51 -3.56
C LYS A 180 -7.03 3.65 -3.07
N PHE A 181 -6.19 4.33 -3.84
CA PHE A 181 -4.79 4.49 -3.53
C PHE A 181 -4.58 5.53 -2.43
N GLY A 182 -5.16 6.71 -2.60
CA GLY A 182 -5.08 7.79 -1.62
C GLY A 182 -5.81 7.46 -0.33
N GLU A 183 -7.01 6.85 -0.42
CA GLU A 183 -7.77 6.37 0.74
C GLU A 183 -6.95 5.40 1.58
N ILE A 184 -6.33 4.39 0.96
CA ILE A 184 -5.53 3.38 1.66
C ILE A 184 -4.37 4.03 2.42
N LEU A 185 -3.63 4.92 1.77
CA LEU A 185 -2.47 5.57 2.37
C LEU A 185 -2.86 6.49 3.51
N TYR A 186 -3.91 7.28 3.32
CA TYR A 186 -4.39 8.18 4.36
C TYR A 186 -4.94 7.44 5.57
N ASP A 187 -5.74 6.39 5.37
CA ASP A 187 -6.26 5.56 6.45
C ASP A 187 -5.14 4.85 7.21
N SER A 188 -4.10 4.37 6.50
CA SER A 188 -2.91 3.78 7.11
C SER A 188 -2.18 4.80 7.97
N TYR A 189 -1.94 6.00 7.44
CA TYR A 189 -1.29 7.10 8.16
C TYR A 189 -2.01 7.45 9.47
N ILE A 190 -3.32 7.64 9.42
CA ILE A 190 -4.11 7.96 10.61
C ILE A 190 -4.09 6.80 11.62
N SER A 191 -4.13 5.56 11.13
CA SER A 191 -4.11 4.37 12.00
C SER A 191 -2.78 4.22 12.73
N GLU A 192 -1.66 4.43 12.03
CA GLU A 192 -0.32 4.38 12.60
C GLU A 192 -0.08 5.50 13.61
N LEU A 193 -0.49 6.75 13.31
CA LEU A 193 -0.43 7.87 14.25
C LEU A 193 -1.26 7.62 15.51
N ASN A 194 -2.48 7.11 15.35
CA ASN A 194 -3.35 6.79 16.51
C ASN A 194 -2.74 5.70 17.37
N TYR A 195 -2.13 4.70 16.76
CA TYR A 195 -1.44 3.62 17.45
C TYR A 195 -0.27 4.17 18.31
N ILE A 196 0.62 4.95 17.68
CA ILE A 196 1.76 5.60 18.34
C ILE A 196 1.28 6.46 19.53
N ASN A 197 0.28 7.32 19.30
CA ASN A 197 -0.26 8.20 20.32
C ASN A 197 -0.94 7.43 21.47
N SER A 198 -1.57 6.30 21.19
CA SER A 198 -2.20 5.47 22.23
C SER A 198 -1.17 4.83 23.16
N GLU A 199 0.00 4.47 22.64
CA GLU A 199 1.08 3.92 23.44
C GLU A 199 1.76 4.98 24.30
N HIS A 200 1.98 6.17 23.78
CA HIS A 200 2.49 7.29 24.58
C HIS A 200 1.58 7.57 25.77
N LYS A 201 0.26 7.58 25.57
CA LYS A 201 -0.70 7.77 26.68
C LYS A 201 -0.60 6.67 27.73
N LYS A 202 -0.40 5.41 27.35
CA LYS A 202 -0.23 4.29 28.31
C LYS A 202 1.02 4.47 29.15
N ILE A 203 2.13 4.85 28.53
CA ILE A 203 3.39 5.10 29.23
C ILE A 203 3.27 6.27 30.21
N ASP A 204 2.62 7.36 29.80
CA ASP A 204 2.41 8.53 30.65
C ASP A 204 1.47 8.24 31.81
N THR A 205 0.44 7.42 31.61
CA THR A 205 -0.45 6.97 32.69
C THR A 205 0.32 6.10 33.68
N PHE A 206 1.11 5.14 33.18
CA PHE A 206 1.93 4.28 34.03
C PHE A 206 2.93 5.06 34.90
N LYS A 207 3.57 6.09 34.33
CA LYS A 207 4.51 6.96 35.07
C LYS A 207 3.83 7.79 36.17
N LYS A 208 2.54 8.11 36.03
CA LYS A 208 1.78 8.88 37.02
C LYS A 208 1.34 8.03 38.22
N ASP A 209 1.33 6.71 38.05
CA ASP A 209 0.93 5.77 39.12
C ASP A 209 2.10 5.37 40.04
N PHE A 210 3.31 5.91 39.76
CA PHE A 210 4.53 5.79 40.58
C PHE A 210 4.98 7.14 41.10
#